data_fcdc835c368a5b30d4bbda844659a310
#
_entry.id   fcdc835c368a5b30d4bbda844659a310
#
_cell.length_a   1.000
_cell.length_b   1.000
_cell.length_c   1.000
_cell.angle_alpha   90.00
_cell.angle_beta   90.00
_cell.angle_gamma   90.00
#
_symmetry.space_group_name_H-M   'P 1'
#
loop_
_entity.id
_entity.type
_entity.pdbx_description
1 polymer ?
#
loop_
_entity_poly.entity_id
_entity_poly.type
_entity_poly.pdbx_seq_one_letter_code
_entity_poly.pdbx_strand_id
1 'polypeptide(L)'
;MNEKIGKVTLNLDYYEGQDFYSDGVIEEHLLELVKHHEPEEYQDIILKEKNWAVMYHLSQQRENILEWYPITKEDSVLEIGAGCGAISGVLAKKAGRVVANDLSKMRSSINAWKNKEAENLEIVVGNFNTVSDNLTETFDYVTLIGVFEYAKTYIQEEEPYRVFLDKINRHLKPNGKILMAIENKLGLKYFAGCKEDHVGRMFEGIEGYKNTSGVETFSKRELEKLLDANGYHNYRFYYPYPDYKFATTIYSDSYLPKKGELRNNRRNFDAERLLLFDEGLAFDTMISAELFQHFSNSFFVEIQKKEENNA
;
A
#
# COMPACT_ATOMS: atom_id res chain seq x y z
N MET A 1 18.71 16.16 10.83
CA MET A 1 18.10 16.96 11.96
C MET A 1 16.79 16.29 12.36
N ASN A 2 16.61 15.99 13.63
CA ASN A 2 15.40 15.30 14.09
C ASN A 2 14.43 16.29 14.71
N GLU A 3 13.17 16.23 14.31
CA GLU A 3 12.06 16.96 14.91
C GLU A 3 11.20 15.98 15.74
N LYS A 4 10.51 16.47 16.78
CA LYS A 4 9.52 15.68 17.52
C LYS A 4 8.13 16.25 17.36
N ILE A 5 7.16 15.40 17.03
CA ILE A 5 5.74 15.74 17.01
C ILE A 5 5.05 14.76 17.97
N GLY A 6 4.64 15.28 19.15
CA GLY A 6 4.23 14.43 20.25
C GLY A 6 5.37 13.48 20.66
N LYS A 7 5.10 12.16 20.62
CA LYS A 7 6.07 11.11 20.92
C LYS A 7 6.80 10.59 19.68
N VAL A 8 6.30 10.90 18.47
CA VAL A 8 6.88 10.47 17.19
C VAL A 8 8.16 11.23 16.88
N THR A 9 9.17 10.52 16.40
CA THR A 9 10.40 11.12 15.87
C THR A 9 10.29 11.29 14.36
N LEU A 10 10.45 12.52 13.87
CA LEU A 10 10.54 12.85 12.45
C LEU A 10 12.01 13.07 12.10
N ASN A 11 12.60 12.14 11.38
CA ASN A 11 14.00 12.16 10.97
C ASN A 11 14.13 12.77 9.57
N LEU A 12 14.79 13.93 9.48
CA LEU A 12 14.98 14.72 8.25
C LEU A 12 16.40 14.62 7.68
N ASP A 13 17.22 13.66 8.13
CA ASP A 13 18.62 13.59 7.71
C ASP A 13 18.78 13.28 6.20
N TYR A 14 17.76 12.70 5.57
CA TYR A 14 17.74 12.37 4.14
C TYR A 14 16.77 13.24 3.32
N TYR A 15 16.22 14.29 3.94
CA TYR A 15 15.31 15.20 3.25
C TYR A 15 16.07 16.24 2.43
N GLU A 16 15.80 16.31 1.14
CA GLU A 16 16.52 17.17 0.18
C GLU A 16 16.03 18.64 0.16
N GLY A 17 15.14 19.01 1.08
CA GLY A 17 14.67 20.39 1.24
C GLY A 17 13.47 20.78 0.38
N GLN A 18 12.94 19.86 -0.43
CA GLN A 18 11.72 20.06 -1.23
C GLN A 18 10.92 18.77 -1.33
N ASP A 19 9.60 18.89 -1.44
CA ASP A 19 8.71 17.77 -1.67
C ASP A 19 8.54 17.56 -3.18
N PHE A 20 9.02 16.41 -3.69
CA PHE A 20 8.91 16.03 -5.11
C PHE A 20 7.56 15.40 -5.45
N TYR A 21 6.78 15.04 -4.45
CA TYR A 21 5.46 14.45 -4.59
C TYR A 21 4.49 15.11 -3.62
N SER A 22 3.43 15.73 -4.15
CA SER A 22 2.40 16.39 -3.35
C SER A 22 1.07 16.40 -4.11
N ASP A 23 -0.03 16.21 -3.39
CA ASP A 23 -1.38 16.41 -3.89
C ASP A 23 -1.82 17.88 -3.76
N GLY A 24 -0.91 18.79 -3.38
CA GLY A 24 -1.15 20.23 -3.29
C GLY A 24 -1.95 20.65 -2.05
N VAL A 25 -2.87 21.61 -2.24
CA VAL A 25 -3.63 22.27 -1.16
C VAL A 25 -4.38 21.27 -0.24
N ILE A 26 -4.73 20.09 -0.73
CA ILE A 26 -5.45 19.11 0.09
C ILE A 26 -4.57 18.55 1.22
N GLU A 27 -3.26 18.49 1.06
CA GLU A 27 -2.34 18.05 2.12
C GLU A 27 -2.24 19.08 3.24
N GLU A 28 -2.27 20.40 2.91
CA GLU A 28 -2.34 21.46 3.91
C GLU A 28 -3.63 21.34 4.75
N HIS A 29 -4.76 21.07 4.08
CA HIS A 29 -6.03 20.85 4.76
C HIS A 29 -5.98 19.63 5.67
N LEU A 30 -5.43 18.51 5.19
CA LEU A 30 -5.26 17.29 6.00
C LEU A 30 -4.36 17.56 7.22
N LEU A 31 -3.29 18.31 7.06
CA LEU A 31 -2.41 18.67 8.16
C LEU A 31 -3.15 19.48 9.24
N GLU A 32 -3.97 20.45 8.86
CA GLU A 32 -4.78 21.22 9.81
C GLU A 32 -5.83 20.33 10.50
N LEU A 33 -6.46 19.40 9.76
CA LEU A 33 -7.41 18.44 10.38
C LEU A 33 -6.71 17.60 11.46
N VAL A 34 -5.57 16.98 11.18
CA VAL A 34 -4.90 16.09 12.16
C VAL A 34 -4.23 16.84 13.32
N LYS A 35 -3.97 18.15 13.20
CA LYS A 35 -3.50 19.00 14.30
C LYS A 35 -4.60 19.36 15.29
N HIS A 36 -5.82 19.53 14.80
CA HIS A 36 -6.94 20.11 15.58
C HIS A 36 -8.01 19.10 15.97
N HIS A 37 -7.93 17.88 15.45
CA HIS A 37 -8.91 16.82 15.71
C HIS A 37 -8.23 15.52 16.13
N GLU A 38 -8.90 14.77 17.01
CA GLU A 38 -8.44 13.45 17.43
C GLU A 38 -9.01 12.35 16.52
N PRO A 39 -8.39 11.15 16.48
CA PRO A 39 -8.81 10.06 15.57
C PRO A 39 -10.29 9.65 15.70
N GLU A 40 -10.88 9.82 16.88
CA GLU A 40 -12.29 9.51 17.15
C GLU A 40 -13.25 10.43 16.40
N GLU A 41 -12.82 11.64 16.02
CA GLU A 41 -13.61 12.64 15.28
C GLU A 41 -13.54 12.44 13.76
N TYR A 42 -12.56 11.67 13.25
CA TYR A 42 -12.31 11.58 11.81
C TYR A 42 -13.50 11.03 11.02
N GLN A 43 -14.28 10.11 11.60
CA GLN A 43 -15.45 9.57 10.92
C GLN A 43 -16.51 10.66 10.66
N ASP A 44 -16.75 11.55 11.62
CA ASP A 44 -17.71 12.64 11.49
C ASP A 44 -17.23 13.69 10.47
N ILE A 45 -15.92 13.97 10.45
CA ILE A 45 -15.28 14.85 9.47
C ILE A 45 -15.44 14.28 8.05
N ILE A 46 -15.15 13.00 7.86
CA ILE A 46 -15.32 12.30 6.55
C ILE A 46 -16.76 12.42 6.06
N LEU A 47 -17.73 12.18 6.94
CA LEU A 47 -19.15 12.25 6.59
C LEU A 47 -19.61 13.67 6.25
N LYS A 48 -19.04 14.68 6.92
CA LYS A 48 -19.33 16.09 6.71
C LYS A 48 -18.72 16.62 5.42
N GLU A 49 -17.44 16.33 5.18
CA GLU A 49 -16.71 16.90 4.05
C GLU A 49 -16.97 16.15 2.73
N LYS A 50 -17.23 14.85 2.80
CA LYS A 50 -17.45 13.98 1.62
C LYS A 50 -16.36 14.13 0.56
N ASN A 51 -15.13 14.33 1.04
CA ASN A 51 -13.93 14.49 0.21
C ASN A 51 -13.19 13.16 0.13
N TRP A 52 -12.78 12.77 -1.08
CA TRP A 52 -12.04 11.52 -1.29
C TRP A 52 -10.73 11.47 -0.51
N ALA A 53 -9.89 12.51 -0.60
CA ALA A 53 -8.59 12.51 0.06
C ALA A 53 -8.72 12.45 1.59
N VAL A 54 -9.71 13.17 2.17
CA VAL A 54 -10.00 13.11 3.60
C VAL A 54 -10.41 11.69 4.01
N MET A 55 -11.29 11.05 3.25
CA MET A 55 -11.68 9.66 3.51
C MET A 55 -10.50 8.71 3.33
N TYR A 56 -9.72 8.86 2.27
CA TYR A 56 -8.60 7.97 1.95
C TYR A 56 -7.52 8.00 3.03
N HIS A 57 -7.18 9.18 3.56
CA HIS A 57 -6.11 9.33 4.53
C HIS A 57 -6.53 9.18 5.99
N LEU A 58 -7.80 9.47 6.34
CA LEU A 58 -8.25 9.48 7.72
C LEU A 58 -9.12 8.28 8.10
N SER A 59 -9.67 7.53 7.14
CA SER A 59 -10.56 6.40 7.44
C SER A 59 -9.81 5.24 8.12
N GLN A 60 -10.36 4.77 9.24
CA GLN A 60 -9.87 3.56 9.91
C GLN A 60 -10.02 2.29 9.04
N GLN A 61 -10.92 2.27 8.05
CA GLN A 61 -11.07 1.12 7.15
C GLN A 61 -9.79 0.82 6.36
N ARG A 62 -8.89 1.79 6.24
CA ARG A 62 -7.56 1.59 5.64
C ARG A 62 -6.71 0.59 6.42
N GLU A 63 -6.89 0.52 7.75
CA GLU A 63 -6.16 -0.37 8.65
C GLU A 63 -6.54 -1.85 8.41
N ASN A 64 -7.73 -2.14 7.86
CA ASN A 64 -8.24 -3.50 7.66
C ASN A 64 -7.31 -4.41 6.86
N ILE A 65 -6.49 -3.83 5.98
CA ILE A 65 -5.54 -4.61 5.16
C ILE A 65 -4.47 -5.31 5.99
N LEU A 66 -4.14 -4.78 7.18
CA LEU A 66 -3.12 -5.33 8.09
C LEU A 66 -3.65 -5.69 9.49
N GLU A 67 -4.87 -5.27 9.86
CA GLU A 67 -5.42 -5.51 11.20
C GLU A 67 -5.48 -7.01 11.54
N TRP A 68 -5.86 -7.84 10.60
CA TRP A 68 -5.95 -9.30 10.73
C TRP A 68 -4.59 -10.02 10.75
N TYR A 69 -3.52 -9.38 10.23
CA TYR A 69 -2.22 -10.01 10.08
C TYR A 69 -1.51 -10.15 11.44
N PRO A 70 -0.84 -11.27 11.76
CA PRO A 70 -0.35 -11.59 13.09
C PRO A 70 0.97 -10.87 13.47
N ILE A 71 1.05 -9.56 13.29
CA ILE A 71 2.14 -8.74 13.81
C ILE A 71 1.95 -8.57 15.32
N THR A 72 3.02 -8.66 16.10
CA THR A 72 3.03 -8.60 17.55
C THR A 72 3.98 -7.54 18.09
N LYS A 73 3.92 -7.26 19.39
CA LYS A 73 4.83 -6.31 20.07
C LYS A 73 6.30 -6.72 20.09
N GLU A 74 6.61 -7.93 19.69
CA GLU A 74 7.98 -8.42 19.57
C GLU A 74 8.55 -8.15 18.17
N ASP A 75 7.70 -7.81 17.22
CA ASP A 75 8.09 -7.59 15.83
C ASP A 75 8.52 -6.14 15.58
N SER A 76 9.41 -5.98 14.61
CA SER A 76 9.82 -4.71 14.03
C SER A 76 9.36 -4.61 12.58
N VAL A 77 8.91 -3.42 12.17
CA VAL A 77 8.36 -3.18 10.83
C VAL A 77 9.03 -1.98 10.17
N LEU A 78 9.43 -2.14 8.91
CA LEU A 78 9.78 -1.05 8.01
C LEU A 78 8.59 -0.80 7.06
N GLU A 79 7.96 0.35 7.15
CA GLU A 79 6.92 0.78 6.23
C GLU A 79 7.52 1.68 5.17
N ILE A 80 7.49 1.26 3.91
CA ILE A 80 7.99 2.05 2.77
C ILE A 80 6.79 2.71 2.08
N GLY A 81 6.90 4.03 1.82
CA GLY A 81 5.82 4.82 1.23
C GLY A 81 4.65 5.05 2.18
N ALA A 82 4.95 5.44 3.42
CA ALA A 82 3.96 5.59 4.49
C ALA A 82 2.91 6.68 4.23
N GLY A 83 3.21 7.65 3.37
CA GLY A 83 2.33 8.76 3.03
C GLY A 83 1.84 9.52 4.27
N CYS A 84 0.54 9.82 4.30
CA CYS A 84 -0.12 10.48 5.43
C CYS A 84 -0.44 9.54 6.62
N GLY A 85 0.19 8.36 6.68
CA GLY A 85 0.07 7.46 7.82
C GLY A 85 -1.25 6.69 7.91
N ALA A 86 -1.85 6.35 6.76
CA ALA A 86 -3.08 5.56 6.76
C ALA A 86 -2.88 4.16 7.36
N ILE A 87 -1.67 3.62 7.26
CA ILE A 87 -1.28 2.29 7.73
C ILE A 87 -0.36 2.37 8.95
N SER A 88 0.48 3.41 9.08
CA SER A 88 1.44 3.58 10.18
C SER A 88 0.79 3.42 11.56
N GLY A 89 -0.47 3.88 11.73
CA GLY A 89 -1.20 3.77 13.00
C GLY A 89 -1.45 2.33 13.43
N VAL A 90 -1.93 1.45 12.54
CA VAL A 90 -2.15 0.04 12.86
C VAL A 90 -0.82 -0.68 13.11
N LEU A 91 0.23 -0.36 12.37
CA LEU A 91 1.56 -0.91 12.60
C LEU A 91 2.09 -0.52 13.98
N ALA A 92 1.99 0.76 14.37
CA ALA A 92 2.41 1.22 15.70
C ALA A 92 1.60 0.60 16.84
N LYS A 93 0.29 0.36 16.62
CA LYS A 93 -0.56 -0.37 17.60
C LYS A 93 -0.11 -1.82 17.77
N LYS A 94 0.33 -2.50 16.72
CA LYS A 94 0.63 -3.94 16.71
C LYS A 94 2.11 -4.25 17.01
N ALA A 95 3.03 -3.59 16.33
CA ALA A 95 4.47 -3.86 16.42
C ALA A 95 5.12 -3.24 17.67
N GLY A 96 6.32 -3.70 18.01
CA GLY A 96 7.16 -3.11 19.04
C GLY A 96 8.01 -1.95 18.54
N ARG A 97 8.41 -1.98 17.26
CA ARG A 97 9.19 -0.92 16.58
C ARG A 97 8.65 -0.72 15.17
N VAL A 98 8.42 0.53 14.79
CA VAL A 98 8.04 0.90 13.42
C VAL A 98 8.98 2.01 12.93
N VAL A 99 9.60 1.76 11.78
CA VAL A 99 10.28 2.80 10.99
C VAL A 99 9.45 2.99 9.73
N ALA A 100 8.86 4.18 9.59
CA ALA A 100 8.10 4.57 8.41
C ALA A 100 8.95 5.46 7.52
N ASN A 101 9.00 5.19 6.22
CA ASN A 101 9.71 6.04 5.26
C ASN A 101 8.74 6.64 4.26
N ASP A 102 8.88 7.92 4.01
CA ASP A 102 8.20 8.60 2.90
C ASP A 102 9.09 9.71 2.31
N LEU A 103 8.85 10.02 1.04
CA LEU A 103 9.59 11.03 0.30
C LEU A 103 9.21 12.45 0.70
N SER A 104 7.93 12.69 1.06
CA SER A 104 7.37 14.00 1.33
C SER A 104 7.43 14.36 2.81
N LYS A 105 8.00 15.51 3.12
CA LYS A 105 7.97 16.08 4.49
C LYS A 105 6.55 16.44 4.91
N MET A 106 5.74 16.98 3.99
CA MET A 106 4.34 17.33 4.27
C MET A 106 3.54 16.11 4.69
N ARG A 107 3.57 15.03 3.91
CA ARG A 107 2.87 13.78 4.22
C ARG A 107 3.39 13.15 5.51
N SER A 108 4.70 13.13 5.70
CA SER A 108 5.33 12.64 6.93
C SER A 108 4.91 13.44 8.16
N SER A 109 4.73 14.76 8.02
CA SER A 109 4.20 15.61 9.10
C SER A 109 2.74 15.27 9.43
N ILE A 110 1.90 15.03 8.43
CA ILE A 110 0.51 14.57 8.63
C ILE A 110 0.51 13.22 9.37
N ASN A 111 1.34 12.28 8.94
CA ASN A 111 1.52 10.97 9.59
C ASN A 111 1.92 11.14 11.07
N ALA A 112 2.93 11.97 11.35
CA ALA A 112 3.42 12.21 12.70
C ALA A 112 2.36 12.84 13.61
N TRP A 113 1.58 13.80 13.12
CA TRP A 113 0.47 14.41 13.88
C TRP A 113 -0.66 13.43 14.13
N LYS A 114 -1.05 12.66 13.12
CA LYS A 114 -2.09 11.62 13.22
C LYS A 114 -1.75 10.55 14.25
N ASN A 115 -0.46 10.21 14.37
CA ASN A 115 0.04 9.15 15.25
C ASN A 115 0.87 9.71 16.43
N LYS A 116 0.65 10.97 16.83
CA LYS A 116 1.47 11.73 17.80
C LYS A 116 1.73 11.03 19.15
N GLU A 117 0.88 10.08 19.54
CA GLU A 117 1.00 9.32 20.78
C GLU A 117 1.82 8.02 20.64
N ALA A 118 2.26 7.65 19.44
CA ALA A 118 3.01 6.43 19.20
C ALA A 118 4.49 6.57 19.61
N GLU A 119 4.89 5.93 20.71
CA GLU A 119 6.26 5.98 21.25
C GLU A 119 7.25 5.16 20.43
N ASN A 120 6.75 4.17 19.67
CA ASN A 120 7.51 3.20 18.91
C ASN A 120 7.60 3.52 17.41
N LEU A 121 7.14 4.71 16.99
CA LEU A 121 7.13 5.15 15.60
C LEU A 121 8.24 6.20 15.35
N GLU A 122 9.08 5.91 14.37
CA GLU A 122 10.01 6.86 13.77
C GLU A 122 9.65 7.02 12.29
N ILE A 123 9.59 8.26 11.80
CA ILE A 123 9.33 8.57 10.41
C ILE A 123 10.59 9.15 9.79
N VAL A 124 11.13 8.49 8.77
CA VAL A 124 12.34 8.90 8.05
C VAL A 124 11.93 9.52 6.72
N VAL A 125 12.19 10.82 6.57
CA VAL A 125 11.84 11.57 5.36
C VAL A 125 12.99 11.53 4.36
N GLY A 126 12.72 11.00 3.17
CA GLY A 126 13.70 10.93 2.09
C GLY A 126 13.38 9.82 1.08
N ASN A 127 14.06 9.88 -0.04
CA ASN A 127 13.96 8.84 -1.06
C ASN A 127 14.45 7.50 -0.49
N PHE A 128 13.64 6.44 -0.59
CA PHE A 128 13.99 5.12 -0.07
C PHE A 128 15.31 4.60 -0.62
N ASN A 129 15.68 4.95 -1.84
CA ASN A 129 16.98 4.60 -2.41
C ASN A 129 18.14 5.09 -1.50
N THR A 130 18.10 6.35 -1.09
CA THR A 130 19.11 6.96 -0.21
C THR A 130 18.97 6.44 1.23
N VAL A 131 17.75 6.36 1.73
CA VAL A 131 17.48 5.86 3.09
C VAL A 131 17.97 4.42 3.23
N SER A 132 17.65 3.54 2.28
CA SER A 132 18.05 2.13 2.30
C SER A 132 19.56 1.92 2.35
N ASP A 133 20.35 2.78 1.69
CA ASP A 133 21.80 2.64 1.68
C ASP A 133 22.47 3.06 3.02
N ASN A 134 21.73 3.77 3.88
CA ASN A 134 22.20 4.27 5.17
C ASN A 134 21.51 3.63 6.39
N LEU A 135 20.36 3.01 6.20
CA LEU A 135 19.62 2.32 7.25
C LEU A 135 20.31 0.97 7.55
N THR A 136 20.76 0.78 8.78
CA THR A 136 21.46 -0.44 9.22
C THR A 136 20.55 -1.44 9.92
N GLU A 137 19.33 -1.03 10.30
CA GLU A 137 18.37 -1.90 10.98
C GLU A 137 17.82 -2.96 10.03
N THR A 138 17.49 -4.13 10.60
CA THR A 138 16.73 -5.20 9.93
C THR A 138 15.42 -5.47 10.66
N PHE A 139 14.40 -5.87 9.92
CA PHE A 139 13.02 -5.92 10.35
C PHE A 139 12.41 -7.31 10.15
N ASP A 140 11.43 -7.64 10.97
CA ASP A 140 10.62 -8.85 10.81
C ASP A 140 9.68 -8.72 9.60
N TYR A 141 9.20 -7.50 9.37
CA TYR A 141 8.33 -7.20 8.23
C TYR A 141 8.77 -5.93 7.50
N VAL A 142 8.65 -5.95 6.16
CA VAL A 142 8.69 -4.75 5.33
C VAL A 142 7.35 -4.63 4.62
N THR A 143 6.67 -3.49 4.75
CA THR A 143 5.36 -3.27 4.12
C THR A 143 5.47 -2.37 2.90
N LEU A 144 4.76 -2.75 1.82
CA LEU A 144 4.64 -2.04 0.55
C LEU A 144 3.15 -1.94 0.19
N ILE A 145 2.45 -0.96 0.73
CA ILE A 145 0.99 -0.85 0.55
C ILE A 145 0.67 0.26 -0.46
N GLY A 146 0.50 -0.10 -1.73
CA GLY A 146 0.31 0.86 -2.82
C GLY A 146 1.59 1.61 -3.16
N VAL A 147 2.70 0.91 -3.31
CA VAL A 147 4.05 1.49 -3.50
C VAL A 147 4.83 0.80 -4.61
N PHE A 148 4.73 -0.52 -4.72
CA PHE A 148 5.57 -1.31 -5.61
C PHE A 148 5.39 -0.93 -7.08
N GLU A 149 4.19 -0.51 -7.46
CA GLU A 149 3.83 -0.03 -8.80
C GLU A 149 4.64 1.18 -9.27
N TYR A 150 5.18 1.96 -8.32
CA TYR A 150 5.98 3.16 -8.59
C TYR A 150 7.49 2.91 -8.66
N ALA A 151 7.97 1.66 -8.56
CA ALA A 151 9.40 1.35 -8.55
C ALA A 151 10.14 1.96 -9.76
N LYS A 152 9.54 1.98 -10.95
CA LYS A 152 10.12 2.60 -12.16
C LYS A 152 10.33 4.11 -12.03
N THR A 153 9.52 4.79 -11.23
CA THR A 153 9.63 6.24 -11.01
C THR A 153 10.79 6.57 -10.07
N TYR A 154 10.96 5.78 -9.00
CA TYR A 154 11.89 6.09 -7.94
C TYR A 154 13.25 5.42 -8.08
N ILE A 155 13.34 4.35 -8.88
CA ILE A 155 14.56 3.61 -9.14
C ILE A 155 14.91 3.77 -10.61
N GLN A 156 15.91 4.60 -10.88
CA GLN A 156 16.39 4.93 -12.23
C GLN A 156 17.47 3.94 -12.68
N GLU A 157 17.15 2.64 -12.60
CA GLU A 157 18.04 1.54 -12.98
C GLU A 157 17.40 0.71 -14.10
N GLU A 158 18.20 -0.12 -14.78
CA GLU A 158 17.72 -0.93 -15.91
C GLU A 158 16.65 -1.95 -15.47
N GLU A 159 16.77 -2.52 -14.25
CA GLU A 159 15.82 -3.48 -13.69
C GLU A 159 15.23 -2.97 -12.36
N PRO A 160 14.37 -1.94 -12.37
CA PRO A 160 13.96 -1.21 -11.19
C PRO A 160 13.28 -2.08 -10.12
N TYR A 161 12.45 -3.04 -10.52
CA TYR A 161 11.76 -3.95 -9.60
C TYR A 161 12.74 -4.90 -8.89
N ARG A 162 13.74 -5.42 -9.62
CA ARG A 162 14.80 -6.25 -9.04
C ARG A 162 15.61 -5.45 -8.02
N VAL A 163 16.09 -4.27 -8.42
CA VAL A 163 16.87 -3.40 -7.53
C VAL A 163 16.08 -3.04 -6.27
N PHE A 164 14.79 -2.74 -6.42
CA PHE A 164 13.92 -2.42 -5.28
C PHE A 164 13.78 -3.62 -4.34
N LEU A 165 13.48 -4.81 -4.87
CA LEU A 165 13.39 -6.04 -4.07
C LEU A 165 14.72 -6.40 -3.40
N ASP A 166 15.86 -6.20 -4.07
CA ASP A 166 17.20 -6.44 -3.50
C ASP A 166 17.51 -5.47 -2.33
N LYS A 167 17.12 -4.19 -2.47
CA LYS A 167 17.23 -3.21 -1.37
C LYS A 167 16.37 -3.62 -0.18
N ILE A 168 15.12 -3.99 -0.40
CA ILE A 168 14.22 -4.46 0.66
C ILE A 168 14.76 -5.70 1.35
N ASN A 169 15.29 -6.67 0.58
CA ASN A 169 15.80 -7.93 1.13
C ASN A 169 16.95 -7.73 2.13
N ARG A 170 17.76 -6.69 1.94
CA ARG A 170 18.85 -6.33 2.88
C ARG A 170 18.34 -5.90 4.26
N HIS A 171 17.13 -5.36 4.30
CA HIS A 171 16.48 -4.90 5.54
C HIS A 171 15.59 -5.95 6.20
N LEU A 172 15.52 -7.17 5.66
CA LEU A 172 14.77 -8.25 6.28
C LEU A 172 15.68 -9.10 7.19
N LYS A 173 15.20 -9.43 8.38
CA LYS A 173 15.78 -10.49 9.23
C LYS A 173 15.74 -11.84 8.50
N PRO A 174 16.47 -12.88 8.96
CA PRO A 174 16.54 -14.17 8.26
C PRO A 174 15.17 -14.80 7.94
N ASN A 175 14.18 -14.68 8.82
CA ASN A 175 12.80 -15.17 8.61
C ASN A 175 11.81 -14.06 8.28
N GLY A 176 12.33 -12.88 7.92
CA GLY A 176 11.50 -11.71 7.64
C GLY A 176 10.65 -11.86 6.39
N LYS A 177 9.61 -11.04 6.29
CA LYS A 177 8.65 -11.09 5.20
C LYS A 177 8.37 -9.72 4.62
N ILE A 178 8.09 -9.68 3.32
CA ILE A 178 7.49 -8.52 2.66
C ILE A 178 5.98 -8.71 2.67
N LEU A 179 5.25 -7.66 3.05
CA LEU A 179 3.80 -7.57 2.99
C LEU A 179 3.44 -6.52 1.93
N MET A 180 3.01 -6.97 0.77
CA MET A 180 2.75 -6.11 -0.39
C MET A 180 1.26 -6.06 -0.68
N ALA A 181 0.69 -4.85 -0.82
CA ALA A 181 -0.64 -4.68 -1.41
C ALA A 181 -0.53 -3.86 -2.69
N ILE A 182 -1.19 -4.33 -3.75
CA ILE A 182 -1.12 -3.74 -5.09
C ILE A 182 -2.40 -4.04 -5.88
N GLU A 183 -2.80 -3.12 -6.76
CA GLU A 183 -3.90 -3.36 -7.69
C GLU A 183 -3.54 -4.45 -8.70
N ASN A 184 -4.56 -5.23 -9.08
CA ASN A 184 -4.46 -6.16 -10.19
C ASN A 184 -4.81 -5.44 -11.50
N LYS A 185 -3.85 -5.35 -12.45
CA LYS A 185 -4.13 -4.72 -13.76
C LYS A 185 -5.32 -5.35 -14.51
N LEU A 186 -5.63 -6.62 -14.21
CA LEU A 186 -6.79 -7.36 -14.75
C LEU A 186 -7.97 -7.40 -13.78
N GLY A 187 -7.99 -6.51 -12.77
CA GLY A 187 -9.13 -6.40 -11.85
C GLY A 187 -10.45 -6.19 -12.58
N LEU A 188 -11.49 -6.94 -12.18
CA LEU A 188 -12.79 -6.88 -12.84
C LEU A 188 -13.36 -5.46 -12.93
N LYS A 189 -13.07 -4.62 -11.93
CA LYS A 189 -13.49 -3.21 -11.88
C LYS A 189 -13.10 -2.43 -13.14
N TYR A 190 -11.94 -2.70 -13.73
CA TYR A 190 -11.48 -2.00 -14.92
C TYR A 190 -12.26 -2.40 -16.17
N PHE A 191 -12.61 -3.68 -16.31
CA PHE A 191 -13.51 -4.15 -17.39
C PHE A 191 -14.93 -3.60 -17.20
N ALA A 192 -15.36 -3.41 -15.96
CA ALA A 192 -16.69 -2.94 -15.60
C ALA A 192 -16.84 -1.41 -15.69
N GLY A 193 -15.79 -0.67 -16.06
CA GLY A 193 -15.87 0.76 -16.35
C GLY A 193 -15.18 1.67 -15.34
N CYS A 194 -14.34 1.15 -14.44
CA CYS A 194 -13.41 1.97 -13.67
C CYS A 194 -12.25 2.44 -14.56
N LYS A 195 -11.80 3.65 -14.30
CA LYS A 195 -10.51 4.13 -14.81
C LYS A 195 -9.38 3.43 -14.05
N GLU A 196 -8.20 3.39 -14.65
CA GLU A 196 -6.99 2.93 -13.98
C GLU A 196 -6.65 3.89 -12.82
N ASP A 197 -6.31 3.34 -11.65
CA ASP A 197 -6.26 4.08 -10.38
C ASP A 197 -5.15 5.16 -10.33
N HIS A 198 -4.04 4.99 -11.04
CA HIS A 198 -2.87 5.86 -10.94
C HIS A 198 -2.84 6.95 -12.03
N VAL A 199 -3.36 6.66 -13.22
CA VAL A 199 -3.30 7.57 -14.37
C VAL A 199 -4.67 8.07 -14.82
N GLY A 200 -5.75 7.57 -14.24
CA GLY A 200 -7.11 8.02 -14.52
C GLY A 200 -7.62 7.75 -15.94
N ARG A 201 -7.01 6.81 -16.67
CA ARG A 201 -7.39 6.44 -18.04
C ARG A 201 -8.13 5.11 -18.08
N MET A 202 -9.13 5.03 -18.95
CA MET A 202 -9.85 3.78 -19.20
C MET A 202 -8.90 2.77 -19.86
N PHE A 203 -8.92 1.53 -19.35
CA PHE A 203 -8.24 0.35 -19.92
C PHE A 203 -6.70 0.41 -19.95
N GLU A 204 -6.06 1.45 -19.44
CA GLU A 204 -4.60 1.64 -19.56
C GLU A 204 -3.81 0.44 -19.05
N GLY A 205 -4.13 -0.09 -17.87
CA GLY A 205 -3.49 -1.30 -17.32
C GLY A 205 -3.79 -2.55 -18.16
N ILE A 206 -5.05 -2.74 -18.61
CA ILE A 206 -5.46 -3.86 -19.45
C ILE A 206 -4.72 -3.86 -20.80
N GLU A 207 -4.47 -2.65 -21.36
CA GLU A 207 -3.74 -2.48 -22.61
C GLU A 207 -2.21 -2.47 -22.44
N GLY A 208 -1.69 -2.70 -21.23
CA GLY A 208 -0.28 -2.84 -20.93
C GLY A 208 0.48 -1.52 -20.83
N TYR A 209 -0.16 -0.45 -20.34
CA TYR A 209 0.44 0.86 -20.06
C TYR A 209 1.15 1.48 -21.28
N LYS A 210 0.54 1.38 -22.46
CA LYS A 210 1.13 1.84 -23.73
C LYS A 210 1.41 3.35 -23.77
N ASN A 211 0.64 4.13 -23.02
CA ASN A 211 0.70 5.59 -23.01
C ASN A 211 1.24 6.15 -21.70
N THR A 212 1.72 5.29 -20.81
CA THR A 212 2.16 5.65 -19.47
C THR A 212 3.55 5.12 -19.19
N SER A 213 4.38 5.94 -18.55
CA SER A 213 5.69 5.55 -18.01
C SER A 213 5.72 5.81 -16.51
N GLY A 214 6.53 5.06 -15.78
CA GLY A 214 6.79 5.31 -14.36
C GLY A 214 5.90 4.55 -13.39
N VAL A 215 4.66 4.23 -13.74
CA VAL A 215 3.76 3.42 -12.91
C VAL A 215 3.29 2.19 -13.69
N GLU A 216 3.22 1.04 -13.02
CA GLU A 216 2.75 -0.21 -13.60
C GLU A 216 2.24 -1.16 -12.53
N THR A 217 1.01 -1.65 -12.67
CA THR A 217 0.47 -2.75 -11.87
C THR A 217 0.58 -4.07 -12.63
N PHE A 218 0.36 -5.18 -11.95
CA PHE A 218 0.62 -6.52 -12.49
C PHE A 218 -0.63 -7.39 -12.40
N SER A 219 -0.79 -8.28 -13.36
CA SER A 219 -1.64 -9.46 -13.17
C SER A 219 -0.99 -10.43 -12.19
N LYS A 220 -1.78 -11.33 -11.59
CA LYS A 220 -1.25 -12.36 -10.68
C LYS A 220 -0.06 -13.09 -11.30
N ARG A 221 -0.19 -13.52 -12.56
CA ARG A 221 0.86 -14.30 -13.24
C ARG A 221 2.12 -13.52 -13.55
N GLU A 222 1.99 -12.22 -13.86
CA GLU A 222 3.17 -11.35 -14.06
C GLU A 222 3.91 -11.14 -12.75
N LEU A 223 3.18 -10.90 -11.65
CA LEU A 223 3.79 -10.71 -10.34
C LEU A 223 4.48 -12.01 -9.85
N GLU A 224 3.85 -13.18 -10.03
CA GLU A 224 4.48 -14.49 -9.75
C GLU A 224 5.80 -14.64 -10.51
N LYS A 225 5.78 -14.41 -11.84
CA LYS A 225 6.99 -14.50 -12.68
C LYS A 225 8.09 -13.52 -12.23
N LEU A 226 7.69 -12.30 -11.86
CA LEU A 226 8.62 -11.29 -11.38
C LEU A 226 9.27 -11.73 -10.06
N LEU A 227 8.50 -12.24 -9.12
CA LEU A 227 9.00 -12.76 -7.85
C LEU A 227 9.93 -13.95 -8.07
N ASP A 228 9.51 -14.93 -8.86
CA ASP A 228 10.29 -16.14 -9.18
C ASP A 228 11.63 -15.79 -9.84
N ALA A 229 11.63 -14.87 -10.82
CA ALA A 229 12.83 -14.41 -11.51
C ALA A 229 13.82 -13.69 -10.59
N ASN A 230 13.34 -13.14 -9.46
CA ASN A 230 14.16 -12.48 -8.46
C ASN A 230 14.50 -13.37 -7.24
N GLY A 231 14.20 -14.67 -7.31
CA GLY A 231 14.56 -15.64 -6.29
C GLY A 231 13.59 -15.74 -5.11
N TYR A 232 12.41 -15.15 -5.22
CA TYR A 232 11.36 -15.29 -4.22
C TYR A 232 10.38 -16.39 -4.66
N HIS A 233 10.51 -17.58 -4.08
CA HIS A 233 9.71 -18.76 -4.44
C HIS A 233 8.68 -19.14 -3.36
N ASN A 234 8.74 -18.53 -2.19
CA ASN A 234 7.81 -18.75 -1.09
C ASN A 234 6.96 -17.51 -0.87
N TYR A 235 5.78 -17.47 -1.50
CA TYR A 235 4.83 -16.38 -1.38
C TYR A 235 3.40 -16.91 -1.34
N ARG A 236 2.49 -16.09 -0.76
CA ARG A 236 1.06 -16.39 -0.68
C ARG A 236 0.26 -15.19 -1.12
N PHE A 237 -0.74 -15.44 -1.97
CA PHE A 237 -1.70 -14.43 -2.39
C PHE A 237 -2.93 -14.45 -1.50
N TYR A 238 -3.38 -13.24 -1.16
CA TYR A 238 -4.67 -12.96 -0.57
C TYR A 238 -5.39 -11.96 -1.46
N TYR A 239 -6.71 -11.97 -1.39
CA TYR A 239 -7.60 -11.23 -2.30
C TYR A 239 -8.50 -10.30 -1.49
N PRO A 240 -8.05 -9.05 -1.18
CA PRO A 240 -8.84 -8.05 -0.49
C PRO A 240 -10.04 -7.65 -1.33
N TYR A 241 -11.22 -7.66 -0.72
CA TYR A 241 -12.48 -7.31 -1.37
C TYR A 241 -13.17 -6.16 -0.64
N PRO A 242 -13.73 -5.17 -1.33
CA PRO A 242 -13.76 -5.00 -2.80
C PRO A 242 -12.41 -4.62 -3.40
N ASP A 243 -11.47 -4.12 -2.60
CA ASP A 243 -10.11 -3.76 -3.00
C ASP A 243 -9.26 -3.53 -1.72
N TYR A 244 -7.92 -3.50 -1.82
CA TYR A 244 -7.04 -3.40 -0.65
C TYR A 244 -7.16 -2.06 0.08
N LYS A 245 -7.56 -0.97 -0.61
CA LYS A 245 -7.68 0.36 0.01
C LYS A 245 -8.76 0.40 1.10
N PHE A 246 -9.87 -0.31 0.90
CA PHE A 246 -11.00 -0.37 1.83
C PHE A 246 -11.55 -1.80 1.95
N ALA A 247 -10.67 -2.74 2.25
CA ALA A 247 -11.03 -4.14 2.38
C ALA A 247 -12.06 -4.36 3.50
N THR A 248 -13.14 -5.08 3.17
CA THR A 248 -14.13 -5.54 4.15
C THR A 248 -14.03 -7.04 4.39
N THR A 249 -13.45 -7.75 3.44
CA THR A 249 -13.19 -9.19 3.51
C THR A 249 -11.87 -9.48 2.81
N ILE A 250 -11.08 -10.42 3.31
CA ILE A 250 -9.84 -10.85 2.68
C ILE A 250 -9.93 -12.36 2.44
N TYR A 251 -9.99 -12.74 1.17
CA TYR A 251 -9.98 -14.13 0.73
C TYR A 251 -8.53 -14.62 0.54
N SER A 252 -8.36 -15.94 0.42
CA SER A 252 -7.06 -16.58 0.17
C SER A 252 -7.23 -17.77 -0.79
N ASP A 253 -6.13 -18.34 -1.27
CA ASP A 253 -6.19 -19.55 -2.10
C ASP A 253 -6.81 -20.75 -1.38
N SER A 254 -6.76 -20.77 -0.04
CA SER A 254 -7.40 -21.81 0.77
C SER A 254 -8.87 -21.53 1.10
N TYR A 255 -9.34 -20.31 0.90
CA TYR A 255 -10.73 -19.91 1.14
C TYR A 255 -11.15 -18.85 0.11
N LEU A 256 -11.63 -19.31 -1.01
CA LEU A 256 -12.14 -18.47 -2.09
C LEU A 256 -13.62 -18.07 -1.86
N PRO A 257 -14.07 -16.95 -2.45
CA PRO A 257 -15.47 -16.54 -2.32
C PRO A 257 -16.43 -17.52 -2.98
N LYS A 258 -17.64 -17.59 -2.45
CA LYS A 258 -18.76 -18.34 -3.04
C LYS A 258 -19.67 -17.39 -3.81
N LYS A 259 -20.46 -17.96 -4.74
CA LYS A 259 -21.49 -17.22 -5.44
C LYS A 259 -22.38 -16.47 -4.46
N GLY A 260 -22.70 -15.23 -4.77
CA GLY A 260 -23.54 -14.37 -3.96
C GLY A 260 -22.80 -13.54 -2.89
N GLU A 261 -21.55 -13.83 -2.60
CA GLU A 261 -20.80 -13.10 -1.56
C GLU A 261 -20.26 -11.74 -2.05
N LEU A 262 -19.90 -11.61 -3.34
CA LEU A 262 -19.26 -10.42 -3.88
C LEU A 262 -20.29 -9.42 -4.45
N ARG A 263 -21.04 -8.73 -3.56
CA ARG A 263 -22.13 -7.82 -3.94
C ARG A 263 -21.82 -6.34 -3.70
N ASN A 264 -20.67 -6.00 -3.13
CA ASN A 264 -20.32 -4.63 -2.74
C ASN A 264 -19.25 -4.04 -3.68
N ASN A 265 -19.55 -3.97 -4.98
CA ASN A 265 -18.57 -3.61 -6.01
C ASN A 265 -18.67 -2.15 -6.51
N ARG A 266 -19.70 -1.39 -6.11
CA ARG A 266 -19.98 -0.05 -6.65
C ARG A 266 -19.24 1.08 -5.94
N ARG A 267 -18.22 0.75 -5.16
CA ARG A 267 -17.46 1.76 -4.41
C ARG A 267 -16.28 2.25 -5.25
N ASN A 268 -16.56 3.28 -6.05
CA ASN A 268 -15.51 4.12 -6.61
C ASN A 268 -15.61 5.48 -5.93
N PHE A 269 -14.73 5.73 -4.97
CA PHE A 269 -14.82 6.90 -4.10
C PHE A 269 -14.05 8.09 -4.66
N ASP A 270 -13.13 7.85 -5.59
CA ASP A 270 -12.18 8.82 -6.14
C ASP A 270 -12.70 9.49 -7.44
N ALA A 271 -13.51 8.79 -8.22
CA ALA A 271 -14.01 9.30 -9.49
C ALA A 271 -15.35 8.67 -9.88
N GLU A 272 -16.12 9.37 -10.69
CA GLU A 272 -17.27 8.79 -11.39
C GLU A 272 -16.82 7.67 -12.33
N ARG A 273 -17.59 6.59 -12.36
CA ARG A 273 -17.32 5.45 -13.22
C ARG A 273 -18.53 5.09 -14.09
N LEU A 274 -18.25 4.50 -15.23
CA LEU A 274 -19.27 3.82 -16.01
C LEU A 274 -19.66 2.51 -15.31
N LEU A 275 -20.92 2.10 -15.47
CA LEU A 275 -21.44 0.80 -15.05
C LEU A 275 -21.78 0.01 -16.31
N LEU A 276 -20.82 -0.76 -16.82
CA LEU A 276 -20.97 -1.49 -18.09
C LEU A 276 -21.77 -2.78 -17.89
N PHE A 277 -21.67 -3.42 -16.74
CA PHE A 277 -22.40 -4.63 -16.38
C PHE A 277 -22.48 -4.78 -14.84
N ASP A 278 -23.23 -5.78 -14.38
CA ASP A 278 -23.30 -6.15 -12.96
C ASP A 278 -22.07 -6.96 -12.55
N GLU A 279 -21.15 -6.34 -11.81
CA GLU A 279 -19.90 -6.95 -11.35
C GLU A 279 -20.16 -8.14 -10.41
N GLY A 280 -21.22 -8.11 -9.60
CA GLY A 280 -21.56 -9.22 -8.72
C GLY A 280 -21.93 -10.47 -9.49
N LEU A 281 -22.73 -10.33 -10.58
CA LEU A 281 -23.05 -11.43 -11.45
C LEU A 281 -21.84 -11.90 -12.28
N ALA A 282 -21.00 -10.98 -12.70
CA ALA A 282 -19.76 -11.33 -13.40
C ALA A 282 -18.80 -12.09 -12.49
N PHE A 283 -18.64 -11.67 -11.21
CA PHE A 283 -17.87 -12.44 -10.23
C PHE A 283 -18.45 -13.84 -9.98
N ASP A 284 -19.77 -13.99 -9.91
CA ASP A 284 -20.40 -15.32 -9.79
C ASP A 284 -20.03 -16.24 -10.96
N THR A 285 -19.94 -15.69 -12.17
CA THR A 285 -19.49 -16.41 -13.37
C THR A 285 -18.01 -16.79 -13.27
N MET A 286 -17.16 -15.87 -12.84
CA MET A 286 -15.71 -16.11 -12.66
C MET A 286 -15.45 -17.13 -11.55
N ILE A 287 -16.19 -17.08 -10.44
CA ILE A 287 -16.13 -18.09 -9.37
C ILE A 287 -16.46 -19.46 -9.92
N SER A 288 -17.52 -19.57 -10.76
CA SER A 288 -17.92 -20.84 -11.37
C SER A 288 -16.90 -21.40 -12.36
N ALA A 289 -16.14 -20.52 -12.99
CA ALA A 289 -15.08 -20.84 -13.95
C ALA A 289 -13.69 -21.00 -13.30
N GLU A 290 -13.60 -20.90 -11.97
CA GLU A 290 -12.33 -20.96 -11.20
C GLU A 290 -11.33 -19.86 -11.60
N LEU A 291 -11.84 -18.67 -11.98
CA LEU A 291 -11.03 -17.53 -12.46
C LEU A 291 -10.95 -16.37 -11.47
N PHE A 292 -11.61 -16.45 -10.31
CA PHE A 292 -11.68 -15.31 -9.36
C PHE A 292 -10.30 -14.73 -9.03
N GLN A 293 -9.29 -15.58 -8.76
CA GLN A 293 -7.95 -15.12 -8.36
C GLN A 293 -7.28 -14.27 -9.44
N HIS A 294 -7.63 -14.45 -10.71
CA HIS A 294 -7.06 -13.68 -11.82
C HIS A 294 -7.75 -12.33 -12.04
N PHE A 295 -8.99 -12.19 -11.56
CA PHE A 295 -9.84 -11.03 -11.76
C PHE A 295 -10.21 -10.29 -10.47
N SER A 296 -9.70 -10.73 -9.31
CA SER A 296 -9.80 -9.92 -8.08
C SER A 296 -9.21 -8.53 -8.31
N ASN A 297 -9.79 -7.49 -7.69
CA ASN A 297 -9.41 -6.11 -8.01
C ASN A 297 -8.01 -5.72 -7.49
N SER A 298 -7.51 -6.43 -6.49
CA SER A 298 -6.20 -6.19 -5.90
C SER A 298 -5.67 -7.47 -5.23
N PHE A 299 -4.40 -7.43 -4.88
CA PHE A 299 -3.71 -8.48 -4.14
C PHE A 299 -3.16 -7.93 -2.83
N PHE A 300 -3.11 -8.78 -1.80
CA PHE A 300 -2.18 -8.69 -0.71
C PHE A 300 -1.28 -9.92 -0.79
N VAL A 301 0.03 -9.70 -0.84
CA VAL A 301 0.99 -10.80 -1.04
C VAL A 301 1.95 -10.83 0.14
N GLU A 302 1.96 -11.97 0.84
CA GLU A 302 3.00 -12.31 1.82
C GLU A 302 4.15 -12.96 1.05
N ILE A 303 5.37 -12.41 1.18
CA ILE A 303 6.54 -12.88 0.47
C ILE A 303 7.65 -13.13 1.50
N GLN A 304 8.12 -14.38 1.61
CA GLN A 304 9.21 -14.73 2.49
C GLN A 304 10.54 -14.18 1.95
N LYS A 305 11.42 -13.69 2.84
CA LYS A 305 12.79 -13.33 2.47
C LYS A 305 13.43 -14.43 1.62
N LYS A 306 14.07 -14.05 0.52
CA LYS A 306 14.80 -15.02 -0.30
C LYS A 306 16.00 -15.56 0.47
N GLU A 307 16.28 -16.84 0.31
CA GLU A 307 17.49 -17.47 0.88
C GLU A 307 18.74 -16.84 0.24
N GLU A 308 19.72 -16.50 1.06
CA GLU A 308 21.02 -16.09 0.56
C GLU A 308 21.67 -17.36 -0.03
N ASN A 309 21.87 -17.38 -1.34
CA ASN A 309 22.71 -18.41 -1.95
C ASN A 309 24.13 -18.26 -1.36
N ASN A 310 24.49 -19.11 -0.42
CA ASN A 310 25.87 -19.29 0.00
C ASN A 310 26.64 -19.81 -1.22
N ALA A 311 27.18 -18.88 -2.04
CA ALA A 311 28.05 -19.20 -3.14
C ALA A 311 29.49 -19.42 -2.65
#